data_bec6c0c8a8469d740bd8850a90161d70
#
_entry.id   bec6c0c8a8469d740bd8850a90161d70
#
_cell.length_a   1.000
_cell.length_b   1.000
_cell.length_c   1.000
_cell.angle_alpha   90.00
_cell.angle_beta   90.00
_cell.angle_gamma   90.00
#
_symmetry.space_group_name_H-M   'P 1'
#
loop_
_entity.id
_entity.type
_entity.pdbx_description
1 polymer ?
#
loop_
_entity_poly.entity_id
_entity_poly.type
_entity_poly.pdbx_seq_one_letter_code
_entity_poly.pdbx_strand_id
1 'polypeptide(L)'
;MIESEKKALRVWSAGCARGEEAYSFKILWDRLNKKHGQLPEIEIVATDIHDGYIEKAKIGVYPKSSLKEVQPEMREQYFDVRKSGNCFAIKAVFKEDIDWLVQDIFSNPPGSAFDIIFLRSNLLTYYKTHLKIEWTMRPAILPASLVAWR
;
A
#
# COMPACT_ATOMS: atom_id res chain seq x y z
N MET A 1 -22.93 27.72 -3.90
CA MET A 1 -22.59 26.32 -3.56
C MET A 1 -21.24 26.04 -4.21
N ILE A 2 -20.19 25.95 -3.41
CA ILE A 2 -18.87 25.59 -3.91
C ILE A 2 -18.91 24.06 -3.98
N GLU A 3 -19.03 23.51 -5.18
CA GLU A 3 -18.73 22.11 -5.43
C GLU A 3 -17.28 21.88 -5.01
N SER A 4 -17.09 21.21 -3.89
CA SER A 4 -15.79 20.71 -3.48
C SER A 4 -15.37 19.71 -4.55
N GLU A 5 -14.46 20.12 -5.44
CA GLU A 5 -13.75 19.19 -6.30
C GLU A 5 -13.18 18.10 -5.39
N LYS A 6 -13.70 16.88 -5.52
CA LYS A 6 -13.20 15.72 -4.78
C LYS A 6 -11.76 15.45 -5.22
N LYS A 7 -10.83 16.10 -4.56
CA LYS A 7 -9.41 15.85 -4.78
C LYS A 7 -9.12 14.42 -4.36
N ALA A 8 -8.51 13.62 -5.24
CA ALA A 8 -8.07 12.29 -4.90
C ALA A 8 -7.11 12.32 -3.70
N LEU A 9 -7.22 11.33 -2.81
CA LEU A 9 -6.30 11.15 -1.69
C LEU A 9 -5.01 10.51 -2.23
N ARG A 10 -3.88 11.16 -2.04
CA ARG A 10 -2.58 10.69 -2.50
C ARG A 10 -1.82 9.98 -1.38
N VAL A 11 -1.44 8.74 -1.65
CA VAL A 11 -0.81 7.84 -0.68
C VAL A 11 0.53 7.38 -1.20
N TRP A 12 1.55 7.39 -0.36
CA TRP A 12 2.86 6.83 -0.68
C TRP A 12 3.17 5.64 0.23
N SER A 13 3.39 4.48 -0.35
CA SER A 13 3.92 3.29 0.31
C SER A 13 5.41 3.20 0.03
N ALA A 14 6.22 3.67 0.97
CA ALA A 14 7.67 3.74 0.87
C ALA A 14 8.31 2.42 1.36
N GLY A 15 9.06 1.74 0.49
CA GLY A 15 9.57 0.40 0.78
C GLY A 15 8.45 -0.65 0.73
N CYS A 16 7.68 -0.66 -0.35
CA CYS A 16 6.45 -1.45 -0.48
C CYS A 16 6.67 -2.97 -0.59
N ALA A 17 7.91 -3.43 -0.75
CA ALA A 17 8.26 -4.84 -0.96
C ALA A 17 7.40 -5.47 -2.08
N ARG A 18 6.67 -6.54 -1.79
CA ARG A 18 5.81 -7.23 -2.77
C ARG A 18 4.39 -6.66 -2.85
N GLY A 19 4.17 -5.45 -2.33
CA GLY A 19 2.93 -4.70 -2.48
C GLY A 19 1.85 -5.03 -1.45
N GLU A 20 2.13 -5.83 -0.44
CA GLU A 20 1.16 -6.22 0.58
C GLU A 20 0.52 -5.01 1.25
N GLU A 21 1.30 -3.97 1.56
CA GLU A 21 0.83 -2.75 2.21
C GLU A 21 -0.09 -1.93 1.30
N ALA A 22 0.29 -1.74 0.04
CA ALA A 22 -0.49 -0.99 -0.94
C ALA A 22 -1.87 -1.65 -1.18
N TYR A 23 -1.88 -2.97 -1.37
CA TYR A 23 -3.14 -3.71 -1.53
C TYR A 23 -3.98 -3.74 -0.27
N SER A 24 -3.36 -3.85 0.90
CA SER A 24 -4.08 -3.77 2.19
C SER A 24 -4.81 -2.44 2.33
N PHE A 25 -4.16 -1.36 1.92
CA PHE A 25 -4.78 -0.04 1.95
C PHE A 25 -5.94 0.08 0.96
N LYS A 26 -5.78 -0.45 -0.26
CA LYS A 26 -6.90 -0.50 -1.25
C LYS A 26 -8.10 -1.27 -0.71
N ILE A 27 -7.87 -2.43 -0.10
CA ILE A 27 -8.92 -3.24 0.52
C ILE A 27 -9.60 -2.49 1.67
N LEU A 28 -8.81 -1.87 2.54
CA LEU A 28 -9.34 -1.06 3.65
C LEU A 28 -10.21 0.09 3.13
N TRP A 29 -9.74 0.78 2.09
CA TRP A 29 -10.45 1.91 1.49
C TRP A 29 -11.78 1.48 0.86
N ASP A 30 -11.79 0.38 0.12
CA ASP A 30 -13.01 -0.21 -0.46
C ASP A 30 -14.03 -0.56 0.65
N ARG A 31 -13.57 -1.16 1.74
CA ARG A 31 -14.43 -1.49 2.88
C ARG A 31 -15.01 -0.25 3.56
N LEU A 32 -14.19 0.78 3.76
CA LEU A 32 -14.64 2.04 4.34
C LEU A 32 -15.65 2.74 3.40
N ASN A 33 -15.39 2.72 2.10
CA ASN A 33 -16.31 3.30 1.12
C ASN A 33 -17.65 2.56 1.07
N LYS A 34 -17.66 1.23 1.16
CA LYS A 34 -18.88 0.42 1.26
C LYS A 34 -19.67 0.72 2.53
N LYS A 35 -18.97 0.99 3.63
CA LYS A 35 -19.60 1.27 4.94
C LYS A 35 -20.15 2.70 5.06
N HIS A 36 -19.42 3.68 4.58
CA HIS A 36 -19.70 5.10 4.80
C HIS A 36 -20.19 5.83 3.55
N GLY A 37 -19.84 5.30 2.35
CA GLY A 37 -20.10 5.93 1.07
C GLY A 37 -19.31 7.22 0.83
N GLN A 38 -19.21 7.63 -0.44
CA GLN A 38 -18.66 8.94 -0.84
C GLN A 38 -17.25 9.28 -0.36
N LEU A 39 -16.39 8.29 -0.17
CA LEU A 39 -14.97 8.56 0.05
C LEU A 39 -14.32 9.07 -1.23
N PRO A 40 -13.28 9.93 -1.15
CA PRO A 40 -12.54 10.36 -2.32
C PRO A 40 -11.85 9.17 -3.00
N GLU A 41 -11.54 9.32 -4.28
CA GLU A 41 -10.67 8.38 -4.98
C GLU A 41 -9.28 8.36 -4.33
N ILE A 42 -8.54 7.26 -4.50
CA ILE A 42 -7.17 7.15 -3.99
C ILE A 42 -6.20 6.90 -5.13
N GLU A 43 -5.06 7.58 -5.08
CA GLU A 43 -3.90 7.35 -5.92
C GLU A 43 -2.76 6.88 -5.03
N ILE A 44 -2.19 5.71 -5.33
CA ILE A 44 -1.11 5.15 -4.53
C ILE A 44 0.18 5.18 -5.35
N VAL A 45 1.23 5.75 -4.80
CA VAL A 45 2.59 5.57 -5.28
C VAL A 45 3.29 4.57 -4.38
N ALA A 46 3.74 3.46 -4.94
CA ALA A 46 4.41 2.39 -4.22
C ALA A 46 5.85 2.26 -4.72
N THR A 47 6.82 2.45 -3.84
CA THR A 47 8.23 2.46 -4.20
C THR A 47 9.01 1.40 -3.46
N ASP A 48 9.97 0.77 -4.13
CA ASP A 48 10.99 -0.09 -3.53
C ASP A 48 12.29 0.02 -4.34
N ILE A 49 13.42 -0.18 -3.69
CA ILE A 49 14.72 -0.17 -4.37
C ILE A 49 14.95 -1.44 -5.20
N HIS A 50 14.25 -2.51 -4.88
CA HIS A 50 14.41 -3.80 -5.53
C HIS A 50 13.38 -4.01 -6.64
N ASP A 51 13.84 -4.01 -7.89
CA ASP A 51 13.04 -4.28 -9.09
C ASP A 51 12.24 -5.59 -8.98
N GLY A 52 12.88 -6.67 -8.54
CA GLY A 52 12.22 -7.97 -8.36
C GLY A 52 11.04 -7.96 -7.37
N TYR A 53 11.01 -7.04 -6.42
CA TYR A 53 9.86 -6.85 -5.54
C TYR A 53 8.73 -6.11 -6.26
N ILE A 54 9.07 -5.06 -6.98
CA ILE A 54 8.09 -4.29 -7.77
C ILE A 54 7.40 -5.19 -8.81
N GLU A 55 8.14 -6.03 -9.51
CA GLU A 55 7.54 -6.98 -10.47
C GLU A 55 6.60 -7.98 -9.79
N LYS A 56 6.96 -8.53 -8.62
CA LYS A 56 6.08 -9.39 -7.83
C LYS A 56 4.84 -8.64 -7.33
N ALA A 57 5.00 -7.38 -6.93
CA ALA A 57 3.89 -6.53 -6.50
C ALA A 57 2.89 -6.31 -7.64
N LYS A 58 3.35 -5.98 -8.84
CA LYS A 58 2.48 -5.84 -10.04
C LYS A 58 1.71 -7.12 -10.35
N ILE A 59 2.37 -8.29 -10.23
CA ILE A 59 1.71 -9.59 -10.40
C ILE A 59 0.63 -9.80 -9.33
N GLY A 60 0.91 -9.45 -8.07
CA GLY A 60 -0.04 -9.49 -6.96
C GLY A 60 -0.50 -10.91 -6.62
N VAL A 61 0.38 -11.91 -6.69
CA VAL A 61 0.11 -13.30 -6.32
C VAL A 61 0.86 -13.65 -5.05
N TYR A 62 0.12 -14.17 -4.07
CA TYR A 62 0.63 -14.46 -2.75
C TYR A 62 0.40 -15.91 -2.36
N PRO A 63 1.34 -16.57 -1.66
CA PRO A 63 1.12 -17.90 -1.11
C PRO A 63 0.05 -17.85 -0.01
N LYS A 64 -0.64 -18.96 0.20
CA LYS A 64 -1.66 -19.12 1.26
C LYS A 64 -1.14 -18.69 2.64
N SER A 65 0.13 -18.96 2.93
CA SER A 65 0.77 -18.58 4.19
C SER A 65 0.81 -17.06 4.45
N SER A 66 0.87 -16.24 3.40
CA SER A 66 0.84 -14.78 3.52
C SER A 66 -0.55 -14.25 3.88
N LEU A 67 -1.60 -15.03 3.64
CA LEU A 67 -2.99 -14.65 3.88
C LEU A 67 -3.63 -15.37 5.08
N LYS A 68 -2.81 -16.00 5.93
CA LYS A 68 -3.32 -16.78 7.07
C LYS A 68 -4.13 -15.96 8.07
N GLU A 69 -3.80 -14.68 8.26
CA GLU A 69 -4.49 -13.76 9.15
C GLU A 69 -5.70 -13.09 8.47
N VAL A 70 -5.89 -13.28 7.16
CA VAL A 70 -7.03 -12.73 6.43
C VAL A 70 -8.21 -13.67 6.56
N GLN A 71 -9.34 -13.13 7.02
CA GLN A 71 -10.57 -13.91 7.17
C GLN A 71 -11.02 -14.53 5.84
N PRO A 72 -11.63 -15.74 5.84
CA PRO A 72 -12.05 -16.44 4.62
C PRO A 72 -12.93 -15.58 3.71
N GLU A 73 -13.90 -14.86 4.27
CA GLU A 73 -14.83 -14.01 3.54
C GLU A 73 -14.10 -12.87 2.82
N MET A 74 -13.07 -12.30 3.46
CA MET A 74 -12.23 -11.27 2.85
C MET A 74 -11.38 -11.85 1.72
N ARG A 75 -10.86 -13.08 1.88
CA ARG A 75 -10.09 -13.74 0.82
C ARG A 75 -10.95 -13.96 -0.42
N GLU A 76 -12.17 -14.43 -0.26
CA GLU A 76 -13.11 -14.62 -1.38
C GLU A 76 -13.49 -13.29 -2.05
N GLN A 77 -13.68 -12.25 -1.26
CA GLN A 77 -14.08 -10.95 -1.77
C GLN A 77 -12.98 -10.27 -2.59
N TYR A 78 -11.72 -10.35 -2.15
CA TYR A 78 -10.62 -9.55 -2.69
C TYR A 78 -9.60 -10.32 -3.52
N PHE A 79 -9.62 -11.65 -3.46
CA PHE A 79 -8.63 -12.49 -4.15
C PHE A 79 -9.29 -13.57 -4.99
N ASP A 80 -8.60 -13.97 -6.06
CA ASP A 80 -8.90 -15.15 -6.86
C ASP A 80 -7.97 -16.29 -6.46
N VAL A 81 -8.54 -17.48 -6.32
CA VAL A 81 -7.77 -18.70 -6.00
C VAL A 81 -6.92 -19.12 -7.20
N ARG A 82 -5.65 -19.43 -6.95
CA ARG A 82 -4.71 -19.94 -7.94
C ARG A 82 -4.05 -21.23 -7.46
N LYS A 83 -3.53 -22.03 -8.38
CA LYS A 83 -2.79 -23.28 -8.09
C LYS A 83 -3.50 -24.19 -7.08
N SER A 84 -4.76 -24.53 -7.36
CA SER A 84 -5.57 -25.42 -6.51
C SER A 84 -5.63 -25.00 -5.02
N GLY A 85 -5.68 -23.70 -4.75
CA GLY A 85 -5.80 -23.15 -3.40
C GLY A 85 -4.49 -22.87 -2.67
N ASN A 86 -3.34 -23.07 -3.31
CA ASN A 86 -2.05 -22.79 -2.69
C ASN A 86 -1.57 -21.33 -2.84
N CYS A 87 -2.14 -20.61 -3.81
CA CYS A 87 -1.84 -19.19 -4.04
C CYS A 87 -3.14 -18.40 -4.26
N PHE A 88 -3.06 -17.12 -3.98
CA PHE A 88 -4.16 -16.17 -4.13
C PHE A 88 -3.67 -14.95 -4.92
N ALA A 89 -4.39 -14.57 -5.96
CA ALA A 89 -4.12 -13.38 -6.73
C ALA A 89 -5.08 -12.27 -6.31
N ILE A 90 -4.56 -11.06 -6.02
CA ILE A 90 -5.42 -9.90 -5.83
C ILE A 90 -6.25 -9.66 -7.09
N LYS A 91 -7.54 -9.37 -6.96
CA LYS A 91 -8.42 -9.10 -8.10
C LYS A 91 -7.97 -7.87 -8.87
N ALA A 92 -8.12 -7.91 -10.20
CA ALA A 92 -7.59 -6.90 -11.10
C ALA A 92 -8.01 -5.46 -10.74
N VAL A 93 -9.24 -5.26 -10.32
CA VAL A 93 -9.77 -3.94 -9.95
C VAL A 93 -8.99 -3.26 -8.81
N PHE A 94 -8.36 -4.03 -7.93
CA PHE A 94 -7.54 -3.49 -6.85
C PHE A 94 -6.09 -3.18 -7.24
N LYS A 95 -5.70 -3.49 -8.47
CA LYS A 95 -4.39 -3.14 -9.05
C LYS A 95 -4.39 -1.78 -9.73
N GLU A 96 -5.57 -1.25 -10.01
CA GLU A 96 -5.75 0.05 -10.64
C GLU A 96 -5.32 1.18 -9.68
N ASP A 97 -4.92 2.31 -10.21
CA ASP A 97 -4.50 3.52 -9.48
C ASP A 97 -3.33 3.29 -8.50
N ILE A 98 -2.44 2.36 -8.82
CA ILE A 98 -1.18 2.15 -8.11
C ILE A 98 -0.02 2.33 -9.09
N ASP A 99 0.80 3.35 -8.86
CA ASP A 99 2.05 3.57 -9.56
C ASP A 99 3.18 2.82 -8.87
N TRP A 100 3.70 1.80 -9.52
CA TRP A 100 4.81 0.98 -9.02
C TRP A 100 6.14 1.49 -9.55
N LEU A 101 7.01 1.98 -8.68
CA LEU A 101 8.25 2.61 -9.06
C LEU A 101 9.46 1.96 -8.37
N VAL A 102 10.49 1.65 -9.14
CA VAL A 102 11.80 1.26 -8.59
C VAL A 102 12.55 2.55 -8.25
N GLN A 103 12.58 2.88 -6.97
CA GLN A 103 13.21 4.12 -6.49
C GLN A 103 13.85 3.92 -5.12
N ASP A 104 15.02 4.54 -4.95
CA ASP A 104 15.60 4.77 -3.63
C ASP A 104 14.94 6.01 -3.03
N ILE A 105 14.24 5.82 -1.91
CA ILE A 105 13.49 6.89 -1.24
C ILE A 105 14.36 8.02 -0.70
N PHE A 106 15.66 7.82 -0.51
CA PHE A 106 16.59 8.83 0.00
C PHE A 106 17.23 9.64 -1.11
N SER A 107 17.64 8.99 -2.19
CA SER A 107 18.30 9.66 -3.31
C SER A 107 17.31 10.22 -4.33
N ASN A 108 16.14 9.62 -4.48
CA ASN A 108 15.13 10.02 -5.44
C ASN A 108 13.71 9.75 -4.92
N PRO A 109 13.22 10.48 -3.89
CA PRO A 109 11.86 10.34 -3.42
C PRO A 109 10.86 10.77 -4.49
N PRO A 110 9.64 10.21 -4.52
CA PRO A 110 8.63 10.63 -5.46
C PRO A 110 8.24 12.09 -5.24
N GLY A 111 8.35 12.89 -6.32
CA GLY A 111 8.33 14.35 -6.29
C GLY A 111 6.94 14.98 -6.18
N SER A 112 6.13 14.69 -5.16
CA SER A 112 4.87 15.39 -4.96
C SER A 112 4.34 15.30 -3.53
N ALA A 113 3.38 16.19 -3.21
CA ALA A 113 2.72 16.16 -1.91
C ALA A 113 1.85 14.90 -1.76
N PHE A 114 1.94 14.24 -0.62
CA PHE A 114 1.13 13.10 -0.23
C PHE A 114 0.30 13.45 1.00
N ASP A 115 -0.92 12.92 1.04
CA ASP A 115 -1.81 13.05 2.19
C ASP A 115 -1.48 12.00 3.26
N ILE A 116 -1.03 10.80 2.82
CA ILE A 116 -0.63 9.70 3.70
C ILE A 116 0.70 9.11 3.20
N ILE A 117 1.61 8.86 4.13
CA ILE A 117 2.87 8.14 3.86
C ILE A 117 2.97 6.94 4.80
N PHE A 118 3.11 5.75 4.21
CA PHE A 118 3.44 4.53 4.94
C PHE A 118 4.94 4.30 4.89
N LEU A 119 5.56 4.26 6.06
CA LEU A 119 6.98 3.99 6.22
C LEU A 119 7.14 2.85 7.22
N ARG A 120 7.26 1.62 6.74
CA ARG A 120 7.37 0.44 7.60
C ARG A 120 8.79 0.22 8.14
N SER A 121 8.84 -0.53 9.24
CA SER A 121 9.98 -0.74 10.15
C SER A 121 11.32 -1.11 9.52
N ASN A 122 11.37 -1.67 8.32
CA ASN A 122 12.63 -2.00 7.66
C ASN A 122 13.50 -0.78 7.38
N LEU A 123 12.89 0.36 7.06
CA LEU A 123 13.61 1.61 6.85
C LEU A 123 14.26 2.12 8.13
N LEU A 124 13.57 2.04 9.26
CA LEU A 124 14.11 2.42 10.56
C LEU A 124 15.22 1.48 11.03
N THR A 125 15.19 0.22 10.61
CA THR A 125 16.18 -0.78 11.00
C THR A 125 17.46 -0.69 10.17
N TYR A 126 17.34 -0.47 8.85
CA TYR A 126 18.50 -0.38 7.95
C TYR A 126 19.22 0.97 8.02
N TYR A 127 18.56 2.03 8.46
CA TYR A 127 19.09 3.40 8.39
C TYR A 127 19.32 4.08 9.73
N LYS A 128 19.43 3.32 10.81
CA LYS A 128 19.73 3.85 12.16
C LYS A 128 20.99 4.74 12.22
N THR A 129 21.90 4.62 11.27
CA THR A 129 23.20 5.30 11.26
C THR A 129 23.24 6.58 10.42
N HIS A 130 22.25 6.84 9.56
CA HIS A 130 22.28 7.97 8.62
C HIS A 130 21.13 8.97 8.78
N LEU A 131 20.23 8.73 9.71
CA LEU A 131 19.06 9.60 9.91
C LEU A 131 19.35 10.77 10.85
N LYS A 132 20.13 11.75 10.37
CA LYS A 132 19.86 13.13 10.72
C LYS A 132 18.89 13.69 9.66
N ILE A 133 17.65 13.22 9.66
CA ILE A 133 16.60 13.79 8.84
C ILE A 133 15.91 14.85 9.69
N GLU A 134 16.08 16.11 9.32
CA GLU A 134 15.20 17.17 9.79
C GLU A 134 13.82 16.92 9.15
N TRP A 135 12.91 16.38 9.94
CA TRP A 135 11.53 16.16 9.53
C TRP A 135 10.79 17.49 9.47
N THR A 136 10.72 18.11 8.32
CA THR A 136 9.84 19.25 8.05
C THR A 136 8.45 18.82 7.55
N MET A 137 8.18 17.54 7.47
CA MET A 137 6.86 17.01 7.15
C MET A 137 6.06 16.74 8.42
N ARG A 138 4.84 17.24 8.50
CA ARG A 138 3.87 16.83 9.54
C ARG A 138 3.25 15.51 9.11
N PRO A 139 3.64 14.35 9.68
CA PRO A 139 2.99 13.09 9.36
C PRO A 139 1.67 12.98 10.11
N ALA A 140 0.59 12.68 9.40
CA ALA A 140 -0.56 12.07 10.04
C ALA A 140 -0.18 10.61 10.32
N ILE A 141 0.25 10.32 11.55
CA ILE A 141 0.61 8.97 11.98
C ILE A 141 -0.70 8.23 12.26
N LEU A 142 -1.08 7.31 11.38
CA LEU A 142 -2.08 6.29 11.72
C LEU A 142 -1.44 5.24 12.65
N PRO A 143 -2.12 4.82 13.73
CA PRO A 143 -1.56 3.85 14.65
C PRO A 143 -1.28 2.52 13.97
N ALA A 144 -0.14 1.91 14.30
CA ALA A 144 0.39 0.66 13.74
C ALA A 144 -0.56 -0.57 13.87
N SER A 145 -1.63 -0.45 14.63
CA SER A 145 -2.63 -1.50 14.85
C SER A 145 -3.60 -1.72 13.68
N LEU A 146 -3.58 -0.86 12.65
CA LEU A 146 -4.49 -0.94 11.51
C LEU A 146 -3.92 -1.75 10.33
N VAL A 147 -2.66 -2.15 10.36
CA VAL A 147 -1.98 -2.85 9.24
C VAL A 147 -1.25 -4.08 9.77
N ALA A 148 -1.99 -5.07 10.22
CA ALA A 148 -1.42 -6.37 10.60
C ALA A 148 -1.57 -7.36 9.44
N TRP A 149 -0.63 -7.29 8.52
CA TRP A 149 -0.25 -8.43 7.68
C TRP A 149 1.16 -8.83 8.08
N ARG A 150 1.30 -9.91 8.80
CA ARG A 150 2.58 -10.56 9.06
C ARG A 150 2.71 -11.79 8.19
#